data_6a11e63cfdb594156c5e70f7e56cf784
#
_entry.id   6a11e63cfdb594156c5e70f7e56cf784
#
_cell.length_a   1.000
_cell.length_b   1.000
_cell.length_c   1.000
_cell.angle_alpha   90.00
_cell.angle_beta   90.00
_cell.angle_gamma   90.00
#
_symmetry.space_group_name_H-M   'P 1'
#
loop_
_entity.id
_entity.type
_entity.pdbx_description
1 polymer ?
#
loop_
_entity_poly.entity_id
_entity_poly.type
_entity_poly.pdbx_seq_one_letter_code
_entity_poly.pdbx_strand_id
1 'polypeptide(L)'
;LKARSLKDNGKCYYTIGSSGHEGNAVFGHVFPYTDMAFLHYRDMPFFLQRSKQVSGLTPFYDTALSFMASSEDPISGGRHKVIGSKMLNIPPQTSTIASHLPKAVGTAFSIDRAKDLDIKERVLESNSIVLCSFGDASANHASALSAFNTAAWIHNLGGHVPIVFLCEDNGTGISVPTQDGWIEQNFSRRTGIQYIQADGLHILDLIIKSKKAEQISRKQRCPVFLHMKTIRLMGHAGSDVEIGYKSIQEIERIESDDPLLHSARIMIEKQCLSSSEILSLYEDT
;
A
#
# COMPACT_ATOMS: atom_id res chain seq x y z
N LEU A 1 -9.61 -13.42 -9.24
CA LEU A 1 -10.40 -14.40 -10.02
C LEU A 1 -11.86 -13.97 -10.15
N LYS A 2 -12.58 -13.71 -9.06
CA LYS A 2 -14.01 -13.33 -9.09
C LYS A 2 -14.27 -12.06 -9.92
N ALA A 3 -13.43 -11.05 -9.80
CA ALA A 3 -13.56 -9.83 -10.60
C ALA A 3 -13.42 -10.08 -12.12
N ARG A 4 -12.51 -10.99 -12.53
CA ARG A 4 -12.39 -11.42 -13.93
C ARG A 4 -13.66 -12.12 -14.41
N SER A 5 -14.16 -13.09 -13.65
CA SER A 5 -15.41 -13.77 -13.97
C SER A 5 -16.60 -12.80 -14.08
N LEU A 6 -16.67 -11.79 -13.21
CA LEU A 6 -17.72 -10.76 -13.29
C LEU A 6 -17.55 -9.90 -14.55
N LYS A 7 -16.32 -9.57 -14.94
CA LYS A 7 -16.03 -8.83 -16.18
C LYS A 7 -16.44 -9.63 -17.41
N ASP A 8 -16.08 -10.91 -17.48
CA ASP A 8 -16.41 -11.80 -18.60
C ASP A 8 -17.93 -11.95 -18.78
N ASN A 9 -18.69 -11.86 -17.68
CA ASN A 9 -20.15 -11.83 -17.68
C ASN A 9 -20.76 -10.42 -17.88
N GLY A 10 -19.98 -9.42 -18.22
CA GLY A 10 -20.44 -8.04 -18.44
C GLY A 10 -20.93 -7.30 -17.18
N LYS A 11 -20.59 -7.81 -15.99
CA LYS A 11 -21.05 -7.26 -14.70
C LYS A 11 -20.01 -6.41 -13.98
N CYS A 12 -18.83 -6.24 -14.57
CA CYS A 12 -17.74 -5.45 -14.00
C CYS A 12 -17.03 -4.70 -15.13
N TYR A 13 -16.76 -3.41 -14.91
CA TYR A 13 -16.22 -2.54 -15.97
C TYR A 13 -14.71 -2.36 -15.88
N TYR A 14 -14.18 -2.28 -14.64
CA TYR A 14 -12.78 -1.97 -14.42
C TYR A 14 -12.23 -2.71 -13.22
N THR A 15 -11.08 -3.35 -13.40
CA THR A 15 -10.39 -4.09 -12.34
C THR A 15 -8.93 -3.65 -12.25
N ILE A 16 -8.44 -3.51 -11.04
CA ILE A 16 -7.02 -3.38 -10.73
C ILE A 16 -6.65 -4.48 -9.75
N GLY A 17 -5.68 -5.30 -10.12
CA GLY A 17 -5.17 -6.39 -9.28
C GLY A 17 -4.07 -5.92 -8.34
N SER A 18 -3.93 -6.63 -7.24
CA SER A 18 -2.82 -6.45 -6.28
C SER A 18 -1.79 -7.57 -6.35
N SER A 19 -1.88 -8.44 -7.37
CA SER A 19 -0.98 -9.59 -7.53
C SER A 19 0.47 -9.14 -7.67
N GLY A 20 1.34 -9.70 -6.82
CA GLY A 20 2.72 -9.29 -6.61
C GLY A 20 2.92 -8.28 -5.47
N HIS A 21 1.84 -7.69 -4.96
CA HIS A 21 1.85 -6.73 -3.84
C HIS A 21 1.27 -7.32 -2.53
N GLU A 22 1.20 -8.65 -2.40
CA GLU A 22 0.65 -9.33 -1.23
C GLU A 22 1.41 -9.00 0.06
N GLY A 23 2.68 -8.64 -0.04
CA GLY A 23 3.48 -8.11 1.06
C GLY A 23 2.85 -6.91 1.80
N ASN A 24 1.95 -6.16 1.14
CA ASN A 24 1.23 -5.05 1.75
C ASN A 24 0.33 -5.49 2.93
N ALA A 25 -0.01 -6.78 3.03
CA ALA A 25 -0.70 -7.32 4.21
C ALA A 25 0.11 -7.12 5.50
N VAL A 26 1.45 -7.15 5.43
CA VAL A 26 2.32 -6.90 6.58
C VAL A 26 2.08 -5.51 7.17
N PHE A 27 1.92 -4.50 6.31
CA PHE A 27 1.63 -3.14 6.79
C PHE A 27 0.23 -3.03 7.38
N GLY A 28 -0.76 -3.76 6.83
CA GLY A 28 -2.10 -3.87 7.41
C GLY A 28 -2.12 -4.52 8.81
N HIS A 29 -1.11 -5.34 9.12
CA HIS A 29 -0.91 -5.96 10.44
C HIS A 29 -0.12 -5.05 11.39
N VAL A 30 0.95 -4.41 10.91
CA VAL A 30 1.90 -3.65 11.75
C VAL A 30 1.32 -2.29 12.15
N PHE A 31 0.60 -1.61 11.23
CA PHE A 31 0.00 -0.31 11.50
C PHE A 31 -1.43 -0.49 12.02
N PRO A 32 -1.72 -0.12 13.26
CA PRO A 32 -3.06 -0.27 13.82
C PRO A 32 -4.10 0.59 13.07
N TYR A 33 -5.37 0.18 13.15
CA TYR A 33 -6.46 0.91 12.47
C TYR A 33 -6.67 2.33 13.02
N THR A 34 -6.11 2.66 14.19
CA THR A 34 -6.09 4.01 14.78
C THR A 34 -5.13 4.97 14.06
N ASP A 35 -4.20 4.45 13.27
CA ASP A 35 -3.35 5.24 12.38
C ASP A 35 -4.08 5.50 11.06
N MET A 36 -3.97 6.70 10.51
CA MET A 36 -4.57 6.98 9.19
C MET A 36 -3.69 6.46 8.05
N ALA A 37 -4.33 5.82 7.07
CA ALA A 37 -3.64 5.27 5.91
C ALA A 37 -4.19 5.82 4.60
N PHE A 38 -3.34 6.50 3.83
CA PHE A 38 -3.62 6.93 2.48
C PHE A 38 -3.04 5.91 1.50
N LEU A 39 -3.91 5.14 0.85
CA LEU A 39 -3.52 3.92 0.16
C LEU A 39 -3.29 4.11 -1.34
N HIS A 40 -2.35 3.36 -1.87
CA HIS A 40 -2.21 3.08 -3.29
C HIS A 40 -3.33 2.15 -3.76
N TYR A 41 -3.66 2.20 -5.04
CA TYR A 41 -4.77 1.39 -5.60
C TYR A 41 -4.50 -0.13 -5.60
N ARG A 42 -3.27 -0.58 -5.34
CA ARG A 42 -2.92 -2.00 -5.22
C ARG A 42 -2.92 -2.51 -3.78
N ASP A 43 -3.34 -1.70 -2.82
CA ASP A 43 -3.29 -2.02 -1.39
C ASP A 43 -4.47 -2.83 -0.87
N MET A 44 -5.12 -3.63 -1.72
CA MET A 44 -6.15 -4.53 -1.24
C MET A 44 -5.63 -5.48 -0.14
N PRO A 45 -4.40 -6.05 -0.21
CA PRO A 45 -3.88 -6.90 0.87
C PRO A 45 -3.74 -6.15 2.20
N PHE A 46 -3.33 -4.88 2.18
CA PHE A 46 -3.33 -4.02 3.36
C PHE A 46 -4.75 -3.86 3.93
N PHE A 47 -5.70 -3.49 3.09
CA PHE A 47 -7.09 -3.25 3.48
C PHE A 47 -7.72 -4.50 4.11
N LEU A 48 -7.56 -5.66 3.47
CA LEU A 48 -8.07 -6.94 3.96
C LEU A 48 -7.45 -7.33 5.31
N GLN A 49 -6.14 -7.15 5.46
CA GLN A 49 -5.47 -7.50 6.70
C GLN A 49 -5.84 -6.53 7.83
N ARG A 50 -5.94 -5.22 7.56
CA ARG A 50 -6.36 -4.23 8.55
C ARG A 50 -7.81 -4.43 8.97
N SER A 51 -8.70 -4.85 8.07
CA SER A 51 -10.11 -5.09 8.39
C SER A 51 -10.31 -6.17 9.46
N LYS A 52 -9.37 -7.09 9.63
CA LYS A 52 -9.39 -8.11 10.69
C LYS A 52 -9.23 -7.51 12.11
N GLN A 53 -8.80 -6.25 12.22
CA GLN A 53 -8.68 -5.56 13.52
C GLN A 53 -10.01 -5.02 14.02
N VAL A 54 -11.06 -4.97 13.19
CA VAL A 54 -12.37 -4.41 13.53
C VAL A 54 -13.45 -5.40 13.10
N SER A 55 -14.30 -5.82 14.04
CA SER A 55 -15.40 -6.75 13.76
C SER A 55 -16.53 -6.10 12.95
N GLY A 56 -17.28 -6.91 12.21
CA GLY A 56 -18.47 -6.48 11.48
C GLY A 56 -18.20 -5.86 10.10
N LEU A 57 -16.96 -5.84 9.64
CA LEU A 57 -16.62 -5.39 8.29
C LEU A 57 -16.75 -6.53 7.28
N THR A 58 -17.17 -6.18 6.06
CA THR A 58 -17.38 -7.10 4.94
C THR A 58 -16.53 -6.70 3.73
N PRO A 59 -15.18 -6.64 3.84
CA PRO A 59 -14.32 -6.00 2.85
C PRO A 59 -14.39 -6.64 1.46
N PHE A 60 -14.60 -7.94 1.37
CA PHE A 60 -14.78 -8.63 0.08
C PHE A 60 -16.11 -8.28 -0.58
N TYR A 61 -17.20 -8.24 0.22
CA TYR A 61 -18.52 -7.86 -0.28
C TYR A 61 -18.56 -6.41 -0.74
N ASP A 62 -18.05 -5.49 0.09
CA ASP A 62 -17.98 -4.06 -0.22
C ASP A 62 -17.14 -3.80 -1.48
N THR A 63 -16.03 -4.54 -1.64
CA THR A 63 -15.21 -4.48 -2.84
C THR A 63 -15.96 -4.99 -4.07
N ALA A 64 -16.76 -6.06 -3.92
CA ALA A 64 -17.58 -6.58 -5.02
C ALA A 64 -18.64 -5.55 -5.44
N LEU A 65 -19.31 -4.89 -4.50
CA LEU A 65 -20.25 -3.78 -4.78
C LEU A 65 -19.58 -2.67 -5.56
N SER A 66 -18.36 -2.27 -5.16
CA SER A 66 -17.57 -1.26 -5.86
C SER A 66 -17.21 -1.68 -7.29
N PHE A 67 -16.78 -2.94 -7.50
CA PHE A 67 -16.49 -3.48 -8.84
C PHE A 67 -17.71 -3.50 -9.76
N MET A 68 -18.87 -3.77 -9.20
CA MET A 68 -20.13 -3.84 -9.95
C MET A 68 -20.81 -2.49 -10.13
N ALA A 69 -20.18 -1.41 -9.66
CA ALA A 69 -20.76 -0.07 -9.67
C ALA A 69 -22.15 -0.01 -9.01
N SER A 70 -22.34 -0.77 -7.93
CA SER A 70 -23.58 -0.82 -7.18
C SER A 70 -23.84 0.50 -6.44
N SER A 71 -25.09 0.95 -6.41
CA SER A 71 -25.50 2.09 -5.56
C SER A 71 -25.34 1.81 -4.06
N GLU A 72 -25.24 0.54 -3.67
CA GLU A 72 -25.00 0.10 -2.29
C GLU A 72 -23.52 0.08 -1.91
N ASP A 73 -22.61 0.42 -2.83
CA ASP A 73 -21.18 0.59 -2.49
C ASP A 73 -21.03 1.64 -1.38
N PRO A 74 -20.52 1.25 -0.19
CA PRO A 74 -20.51 2.13 1.00
C PRO A 74 -19.54 3.31 0.86
N ILE A 75 -18.66 3.30 -0.15
CA ILE A 75 -17.61 4.32 -0.30
C ILE A 75 -17.99 5.36 -1.31
N SER A 76 -18.44 4.96 -2.49
CA SER A 76 -18.70 5.87 -3.61
C SER A 76 -20.12 5.79 -4.18
N GLY A 77 -20.95 4.86 -3.68
CA GLY A 77 -22.26 4.60 -4.27
C GLY A 77 -22.17 4.18 -5.74
N GLY A 78 -21.18 3.37 -6.05
CA GLY A 78 -20.94 2.85 -7.40
C GLY A 78 -20.35 3.85 -8.40
N ARG A 79 -19.99 5.07 -7.97
CA ARG A 79 -19.47 6.11 -8.86
C ARG A 79 -18.01 5.90 -9.23
N HIS A 80 -17.25 5.26 -8.37
CA HIS A 80 -15.82 5.05 -8.58
C HIS A 80 -15.32 3.87 -7.75
N LYS A 81 -14.53 2.99 -8.38
CA LYS A 81 -13.88 1.88 -7.69
C LYS A 81 -12.68 2.39 -6.90
N VAL A 82 -12.84 2.50 -5.58
CA VAL A 82 -11.83 2.97 -4.64
C VAL A 82 -11.78 2.11 -3.40
N ILE A 83 -10.62 2.14 -2.71
CA ILE A 83 -10.44 1.57 -1.38
C ILE A 83 -10.67 2.70 -0.37
N GLY A 84 -11.43 2.45 0.68
CA GLY A 84 -11.65 3.39 1.76
C GLY A 84 -12.50 2.80 2.86
N SER A 85 -12.35 3.29 4.09
CA SER A 85 -13.18 2.91 5.23
C SER A 85 -13.02 3.91 6.36
N LYS A 86 -14.10 4.53 6.79
CA LYS A 86 -14.08 5.43 7.94
C LYS A 86 -13.69 4.69 9.23
N MET A 87 -14.18 3.47 9.42
CA MET A 87 -13.90 2.65 10.61
C MET A 87 -12.43 2.23 10.71
N LEU A 88 -11.72 2.16 9.57
CA LEU A 88 -10.31 1.79 9.52
C LEU A 88 -9.38 2.99 9.36
N ASN A 89 -9.88 4.22 9.46
CA ASN A 89 -9.12 5.44 9.19
C ASN A 89 -8.40 5.39 7.82
N ILE A 90 -9.11 4.92 6.79
CA ILE A 90 -8.64 4.89 5.41
C ILE A 90 -9.50 5.86 4.60
N PRO A 91 -9.04 7.09 4.33
CA PRO A 91 -9.72 8.00 3.41
C PRO A 91 -9.90 7.37 2.04
N PRO A 92 -11.00 7.64 1.33
CA PRO A 92 -11.20 7.12 -0.01
C PRO A 92 -10.02 7.45 -0.92
N GLN A 93 -9.46 6.41 -1.51
CA GLN A 93 -8.37 6.52 -2.48
C GLN A 93 -8.78 7.41 -3.65
N THR A 94 -7.84 8.16 -4.20
CA THR A 94 -8.07 8.92 -5.43
C THR A 94 -7.50 8.18 -6.63
N SER A 95 -8.12 8.34 -7.81
CA SER A 95 -7.56 7.83 -9.07
C SER A 95 -6.44 8.72 -9.64
N THR A 96 -6.29 9.93 -9.12
CA THR A 96 -5.22 10.85 -9.53
C THR A 96 -3.92 10.47 -8.82
N ILE A 97 -2.93 10.05 -9.60
CA ILE A 97 -1.62 9.63 -9.11
C ILE A 97 -1.01 10.68 -8.18
N ALA A 98 -0.48 10.25 -7.04
CA ALA A 98 0.25 11.05 -6.05
C ALA A 98 -0.55 12.19 -5.38
N SER A 99 -1.81 12.43 -5.73
CA SER A 99 -2.62 13.53 -5.16
C SER A 99 -2.91 13.37 -3.67
N HIS A 100 -2.81 12.17 -3.14
CA HIS A 100 -3.02 11.86 -1.72
C HIS A 100 -1.78 12.16 -0.85
N LEU A 101 -0.57 12.24 -1.42
CA LEU A 101 0.65 12.46 -0.65
C LEU A 101 0.66 13.80 0.11
N PRO A 102 0.30 14.96 -0.52
CA PRO A 102 0.21 16.22 0.23
C PRO A 102 -0.85 16.18 1.35
N LYS A 103 -1.96 15.48 1.13
CA LYS A 103 -3.00 15.27 2.15
C LYS A 103 -2.46 14.48 3.33
N ALA A 104 -1.72 13.40 3.06
CA ALA A 104 -1.08 12.58 4.08
C ALA A 104 -0.08 13.38 4.93
N VAL A 105 0.73 14.24 4.30
CA VAL A 105 1.67 15.12 5.00
C VAL A 105 0.92 16.13 5.88
N GLY A 106 -0.13 16.76 5.35
CA GLY A 106 -0.98 17.68 6.13
C GLY A 106 -1.63 16.99 7.34
N THR A 107 -2.13 15.78 7.16
CA THR A 107 -2.68 14.96 8.25
C THR A 107 -1.62 14.63 9.29
N ALA A 108 -0.43 14.16 8.90
CA ALA A 108 0.65 13.85 9.82
C ALA A 108 1.08 15.08 10.63
N PHE A 109 1.26 16.21 9.97
CA PHE A 109 1.61 17.48 10.62
C PHE A 109 0.52 17.94 11.62
N SER A 110 -0.76 17.72 11.31
CA SER A 110 -1.87 18.14 12.14
C SER A 110 -1.98 17.37 13.47
N ILE A 111 -1.43 16.16 13.59
CA ILE A 111 -1.54 15.31 14.79
C ILE A 111 -0.96 16.03 16.01
N ASP A 112 0.30 16.41 15.95
CA ASP A 112 0.97 17.09 17.06
C ASP A 112 0.48 18.54 17.22
N ARG A 113 0.15 19.22 16.11
CA ARG A 113 -0.46 20.57 16.17
C ARG A 113 -1.80 20.57 16.91
N ALA A 114 -2.64 19.57 16.67
CA ALA A 114 -3.91 19.43 17.38
C ALA A 114 -3.71 19.15 18.88
N LYS A 115 -2.64 18.43 19.23
CA LYS A 115 -2.23 18.23 20.63
C LYS A 115 -1.76 19.53 21.26
N ASP A 116 -0.86 20.26 20.61
CA ASP A 116 -0.29 21.51 21.13
C ASP A 116 -1.34 22.61 21.34
N LEU A 117 -2.35 22.61 20.47
CA LEU A 117 -3.48 23.55 20.54
C LEU A 117 -4.62 23.07 21.44
N ASP A 118 -4.46 21.93 22.14
CA ASP A 118 -5.47 21.29 23.00
C ASP A 118 -6.85 21.14 22.35
N ILE A 119 -6.86 20.78 21.07
CA ILE A 119 -8.10 20.51 20.35
C ILE A 119 -8.76 19.26 20.93
N LYS A 120 -9.94 19.41 21.51
CA LYS A 120 -10.66 18.31 22.20
C LYS A 120 -11.23 17.28 21.21
N GLU A 121 -11.74 17.72 20.08
CA GLU A 121 -12.41 16.89 19.06
C GLU A 121 -11.41 16.39 18.02
N ARG A 122 -10.39 15.66 18.46
CA ARG A 122 -9.38 15.08 17.57
C ARG A 122 -9.88 13.78 16.97
N VAL A 123 -9.70 13.61 15.64
CA VAL A 123 -9.98 12.35 14.95
C VAL A 123 -8.89 11.31 15.22
N LEU A 124 -7.63 11.76 15.29
CA LEU A 124 -6.48 10.90 15.54
C LEU A 124 -5.92 11.12 16.94
N GLU A 125 -5.48 10.06 17.57
CA GLU A 125 -4.78 10.11 18.85
C GLU A 125 -3.41 10.79 18.70
N SER A 126 -2.89 11.34 19.79
CA SER A 126 -1.62 12.07 19.78
C SER A 126 -0.39 11.21 19.46
N ASN A 127 -0.50 9.88 19.66
CA ASN A 127 0.54 8.92 19.32
C ASN A 127 0.37 8.32 17.92
N SER A 128 -0.72 8.64 17.21
CA SER A 128 -0.95 8.15 15.84
C SER A 128 0.14 8.63 14.88
N ILE A 129 0.31 7.86 13.83
CA ILE A 129 1.14 8.20 12.66
C ILE A 129 0.32 8.06 11.39
N VAL A 130 0.88 8.47 10.25
CA VAL A 130 0.25 8.32 8.95
C VAL A 130 1.06 7.35 8.10
N LEU A 131 0.40 6.38 7.48
CA LEU A 131 0.97 5.60 6.38
C LEU A 131 0.48 6.20 5.05
N CYS A 132 1.40 6.37 4.09
CA CYS A 132 1.06 6.82 2.74
C CYS A 132 1.78 5.96 1.71
N SER A 133 1.04 5.10 1.02
CA SER A 133 1.60 4.21 0.00
C SER A 133 1.39 4.74 -1.42
N PHE A 134 2.34 4.43 -2.30
CA PHE A 134 2.34 4.86 -3.70
C PHE A 134 3.33 4.03 -4.52
N GLY A 135 3.13 3.95 -5.83
CA GLY A 135 4.05 3.27 -6.74
C GLY A 135 5.30 4.09 -7.07
N ASP A 136 6.36 3.43 -7.46
CA ASP A 136 7.67 3.99 -7.84
C ASP A 136 7.58 5.08 -8.91
N ALA A 137 6.83 4.86 -9.97
CA ALA A 137 6.61 5.88 -11.01
C ALA A 137 5.97 7.15 -10.45
N SER A 138 5.08 7.02 -9.46
CA SER A 138 4.40 8.14 -8.80
C SER A 138 5.34 9.03 -8.00
N ALA A 139 6.51 8.52 -7.58
CA ALA A 139 7.51 9.28 -6.83
C ALA A 139 8.03 10.50 -7.61
N ASN A 140 7.96 10.45 -8.94
CA ASN A 140 8.40 11.54 -9.82
C ASN A 140 7.34 12.61 -10.08
N HIS A 141 6.09 12.41 -9.61
CA HIS A 141 5.02 13.37 -9.81
C HIS A 141 5.25 14.64 -8.96
N ALA A 142 4.93 15.81 -9.51
CA ALA A 142 5.12 17.10 -8.83
C ALA A 142 4.49 17.13 -7.43
N SER A 143 3.28 16.58 -7.25
CA SER A 143 2.62 16.50 -5.94
C SER A 143 3.39 15.62 -4.95
N ALA A 144 4.01 14.52 -5.40
CA ALA A 144 4.82 13.66 -4.55
C ALA A 144 6.10 14.39 -4.11
N LEU A 145 6.82 15.02 -5.06
CA LEU A 145 8.01 15.79 -4.77
C LEU A 145 7.73 16.92 -3.80
N SER A 146 6.60 17.63 -3.98
CA SER A 146 6.15 18.68 -3.05
C SER A 146 5.88 18.11 -1.65
N ALA A 147 5.21 16.96 -1.55
CA ALA A 147 4.92 16.31 -0.27
C ALA A 147 6.20 15.90 0.47
N PHE A 148 7.13 15.23 -0.23
CA PHE A 148 8.42 14.84 0.36
C PHE A 148 9.23 16.04 0.82
N ASN A 149 9.27 17.10 -0.01
CA ASN A 149 9.99 18.32 0.35
C ASN A 149 9.35 19.00 1.56
N THR A 150 8.03 19.10 1.60
CA THR A 150 7.31 19.70 2.73
C THR A 150 7.55 18.93 4.03
N ALA A 151 7.44 17.61 4.02
CA ALA A 151 7.71 16.78 5.19
C ALA A 151 9.14 16.93 5.70
N ALA A 152 10.11 16.86 4.79
CA ALA A 152 11.53 17.05 5.09
C ALA A 152 11.82 18.44 5.67
N TRP A 153 11.25 19.47 5.06
CA TRP A 153 11.47 20.86 5.47
C TRP A 153 10.89 21.13 6.85
N ILE A 154 9.65 20.72 7.12
CA ILE A 154 9.02 20.87 8.45
C ILE A 154 9.89 20.17 9.51
N HIS A 155 10.31 18.92 9.24
CA HIS A 155 11.14 18.16 10.18
C HIS A 155 12.50 18.85 10.42
N ASN A 156 13.14 19.36 9.37
CA ASN A 156 14.42 20.06 9.48
C ASN A 156 14.33 21.38 10.30
N LEU A 157 13.15 21.99 10.34
CA LEU A 157 12.86 23.15 11.18
C LEU A 157 12.46 22.78 12.62
N GLY A 158 12.57 21.51 13.03
CA GLY A 158 12.21 21.02 14.35
C GLY A 158 10.72 20.69 14.51
N GLY A 159 9.94 20.74 13.44
CA GLY A 159 8.55 20.32 13.45
C GLY A 159 8.37 18.79 13.38
N HIS A 160 7.20 18.32 13.79
CA HIS A 160 6.85 16.91 13.79
C HIS A 160 6.00 16.54 12.56
N VAL A 161 6.39 15.50 11.85
CA VAL A 161 5.65 14.93 10.72
C VAL A 161 5.74 13.40 10.80
N PRO A 162 4.96 12.77 11.67
CA PRO A 162 5.01 11.31 11.87
C PRO A 162 4.33 10.59 10.71
N ILE A 163 5.08 10.39 9.62
CA ILE A 163 4.60 9.74 8.40
C ILE A 163 5.57 8.67 7.93
N VAL A 164 5.02 7.56 7.46
CA VAL A 164 5.76 6.56 6.69
C VAL A 164 5.28 6.63 5.24
N PHE A 165 6.16 7.04 4.36
CA PHE A 165 6.01 6.97 2.91
C PHE A 165 6.39 5.57 2.44
N LEU A 166 5.43 4.76 2.05
CA LEU A 166 5.66 3.42 1.51
C LEU A 166 5.71 3.48 -0.01
N CYS A 167 6.91 3.38 -0.56
CA CYS A 167 7.13 3.28 -2.00
C CYS A 167 7.12 1.82 -2.43
N GLU A 168 6.12 1.43 -3.23
CA GLU A 168 5.96 0.10 -3.82
C GLU A 168 6.67 0.08 -5.19
N ASP A 169 7.94 -0.31 -5.18
CA ASP A 169 8.80 -0.31 -6.37
C ASP A 169 8.72 -1.68 -7.05
N ASN A 170 7.89 -1.75 -8.08
CA ASN A 170 7.72 -2.94 -8.92
C ASN A 170 8.42 -2.82 -10.30
N GLY A 171 9.19 -1.76 -10.51
CA GLY A 171 9.98 -1.55 -11.71
C GLY A 171 9.17 -1.17 -12.95
N THR A 172 7.86 -0.82 -12.79
CA THR A 172 7.03 -0.56 -13.98
C THR A 172 5.96 0.51 -13.70
N GLY A 173 5.98 1.59 -14.47
CA GLY A 173 4.92 2.60 -14.52
C GLY A 173 3.94 2.31 -15.67
N ILE A 174 2.75 1.77 -15.39
CA ILE A 174 1.77 1.27 -16.37
C ILE A 174 2.39 0.18 -17.25
N SER A 175 2.91 0.54 -18.43
CA SER A 175 3.56 -0.37 -19.41
C SER A 175 5.02 0.00 -19.70
N VAL A 176 5.55 1.01 -18.99
CA VAL A 176 6.91 1.51 -19.20
C VAL A 176 7.79 1.11 -18.02
N PRO A 177 8.95 0.48 -18.24
CA PRO A 177 9.91 0.21 -17.17
C PRO A 177 10.33 1.50 -16.47
N THR A 178 10.40 1.49 -15.13
CA THR A 178 11.05 2.54 -14.35
C THR A 178 12.55 2.27 -14.28
N GLN A 179 13.34 3.32 -14.11
CA GLN A 179 14.80 3.18 -14.05
C GLN A 179 15.22 2.44 -12.77
N ASP A 180 15.96 1.35 -12.92
CA ASP A 180 16.50 0.61 -11.77
C ASP A 180 17.42 1.49 -10.91
N GLY A 181 17.29 1.34 -9.59
CA GLY A 181 18.04 2.13 -8.62
C GLY A 181 17.59 3.59 -8.47
N TRP A 182 16.64 4.07 -9.28
CA TRP A 182 16.18 5.46 -9.25
C TRP A 182 15.66 5.89 -7.86
N ILE A 183 14.82 5.07 -7.25
CA ILE A 183 14.24 5.38 -5.93
C ILE A 183 15.33 5.44 -4.86
N GLU A 184 16.22 4.46 -4.82
CA GLU A 184 17.33 4.42 -3.86
C GLU A 184 18.25 5.64 -4.02
N GLN A 185 18.67 5.96 -5.24
CA GLN A 185 19.56 7.09 -5.52
C GLN A 185 18.97 8.44 -5.10
N ASN A 186 17.65 8.61 -5.25
CA ASN A 186 16.97 9.88 -4.94
C ASN A 186 16.58 10.01 -3.46
N PHE A 187 16.37 8.91 -2.74
CA PHE A 187 15.79 8.96 -1.40
C PHE A 187 16.73 8.49 -0.29
N SER A 188 17.73 7.63 -0.58
CA SER A 188 18.60 7.06 0.47
C SER A 188 19.42 8.11 1.24
N ARG A 189 19.67 9.28 0.64
CA ARG A 189 20.43 10.36 1.25
C ARG A 189 19.64 11.66 1.36
N ARG A 190 18.31 11.58 1.29
CA ARG A 190 17.46 12.77 1.36
C ARG A 190 17.44 13.33 2.78
N THR A 191 17.92 14.56 2.96
CA THR A 191 17.91 15.25 4.25
C THR A 191 16.48 15.37 4.80
N GLY A 192 16.32 15.12 6.11
CA GLY A 192 15.03 15.26 6.81
C GLY A 192 14.06 14.09 6.64
N ILE A 193 14.45 13.01 5.95
CA ILE A 193 13.66 11.79 5.82
C ILE A 193 14.55 10.58 6.11
N GLN A 194 14.11 9.71 7.02
CA GLN A 194 14.81 8.45 7.30
C GLN A 194 14.52 7.44 6.18
N TYR A 195 15.54 6.82 5.61
CA TYR A 195 15.37 5.82 4.55
C TYR A 195 15.54 4.41 5.06
N ILE A 196 14.62 3.53 4.67
CA ILE A 196 14.67 2.09 4.95
C ILE A 196 14.32 1.36 3.66
N GLN A 197 15.12 0.35 3.29
CA GLN A 197 14.81 -0.54 2.18
C GLN A 197 14.32 -1.88 2.72
N ALA A 198 13.33 -2.47 2.03
CA ALA A 198 12.73 -3.75 2.36
C ALA A 198 12.56 -4.59 1.08
N ASP A 199 12.71 -5.90 1.23
CA ASP A 199 12.41 -6.89 0.21
C ASP A 199 10.93 -7.30 0.30
N GLY A 200 10.13 -6.88 -0.68
CA GLY A 200 8.70 -7.16 -0.76
C GLY A 200 8.35 -8.61 -1.03
N LEU A 201 9.31 -9.41 -1.48
CA LEU A 201 9.15 -10.85 -1.70
C LEU A 201 9.46 -11.67 -0.45
N HIS A 202 10.11 -11.07 0.55
CA HIS A 202 10.54 -11.75 1.76
C HIS A 202 9.75 -11.27 2.98
N ILE A 203 8.70 -12.01 3.36
CA ILE A 203 7.75 -11.61 4.42
C ILE A 203 8.41 -11.28 5.76
N LEU A 204 9.47 -12.00 6.16
CA LEU A 204 10.16 -11.74 7.42
C LEU A 204 10.96 -10.43 7.39
N ASP A 205 11.59 -10.10 6.26
CA ASP A 205 12.26 -8.80 6.09
C ASP A 205 11.24 -7.66 6.15
N LEU A 206 10.09 -7.82 5.46
CA LEU A 206 8.99 -6.86 5.52
C LEU A 206 8.51 -6.62 6.95
N ILE A 207 8.30 -7.66 7.75
CA ILE A 207 7.86 -7.53 9.14
C ILE A 207 8.88 -6.73 9.96
N ILE A 208 10.18 -7.04 9.81
CA ILE A 208 11.25 -6.37 10.55
C ILE A 208 11.35 -4.89 10.14
N LYS A 209 11.37 -4.61 8.83
CA LYS A 209 11.56 -3.26 8.29
C LYS A 209 10.33 -2.37 8.50
N SER A 210 9.11 -2.94 8.37
CA SER A 210 7.87 -2.19 8.63
C SER A 210 7.73 -1.81 10.11
N LYS A 211 8.04 -2.73 11.04
CA LYS A 211 8.09 -2.43 12.49
C LYS A 211 9.13 -1.37 12.80
N LYS A 212 10.32 -1.44 12.17
CA LYS A 212 11.36 -0.43 12.34
C LYS A 212 10.88 0.94 11.86
N ALA A 213 10.27 1.02 10.68
CA ALA A 213 9.74 2.26 10.11
C ALA A 213 8.64 2.87 10.99
N GLU A 214 7.71 2.03 11.43
CA GLU A 214 6.63 2.41 12.35
C GLU A 214 7.19 2.99 13.65
N GLN A 215 8.12 2.28 14.30
CA GLN A 215 8.72 2.71 15.57
C GLN A 215 9.50 4.02 15.44
N ILE A 216 10.27 4.20 14.38
CA ILE A 216 11.01 5.43 14.13
C ILE A 216 10.02 6.59 13.96
N SER A 217 9.05 6.46 13.08
CA SER A 217 8.07 7.51 12.83
C SER A 217 7.27 7.86 14.07
N ARG A 218 6.82 6.87 14.83
CA ARG A 218 6.01 7.05 16.04
C ARG A 218 6.80 7.67 17.19
N LYS A 219 8.01 7.17 17.48
CA LYS A 219 8.81 7.62 18.62
C LYS A 219 9.53 8.94 18.36
N GLN A 220 10.08 9.11 17.14
CA GLN A 220 10.87 10.28 16.80
C GLN A 220 10.04 11.38 16.11
N ARG A 221 8.75 11.10 15.83
CA ARG A 221 7.84 12.02 15.15
C ARG A 221 8.39 12.57 13.83
N CYS A 222 9.13 11.74 13.10
CA CYS A 222 9.83 12.11 11.88
C CYS A 222 9.33 11.34 10.65
N PRO A 223 9.54 11.90 9.43
CA PRO A 223 9.22 11.20 8.21
C PRO A 223 10.16 10.02 7.97
N VAL A 224 9.61 8.91 7.54
CA VAL A 224 10.33 7.72 7.10
C VAL A 224 9.95 7.42 5.66
N PHE A 225 10.91 7.14 4.80
CA PHE A 225 10.71 6.61 3.45
C PHE A 225 11.04 5.12 3.46
N LEU A 226 10.03 4.29 3.37
CA LEU A 226 10.16 2.84 3.28
C LEU A 226 10.07 2.42 1.82
N HIS A 227 11.21 2.06 1.25
CA HIS A 227 11.33 1.57 -0.13
C HIS A 227 11.15 0.07 -0.15
N MET A 228 10.00 -0.42 -0.59
CA MET A 228 9.71 -1.83 -0.76
C MET A 228 9.92 -2.22 -2.22
N LYS A 229 10.95 -3.02 -2.49
CA LYS A 229 11.10 -3.67 -3.79
C LYS A 229 10.13 -4.84 -3.90
N THR A 230 9.31 -4.85 -4.93
CA THR A 230 8.30 -5.87 -5.16
C THR A 230 8.16 -6.15 -6.65
N ILE A 231 7.15 -6.92 -7.05
CA ILE A 231 6.85 -7.21 -8.45
C ILE A 231 5.39 -6.93 -8.77
N ARG A 232 5.06 -6.91 -10.03
CA ARG A 232 3.68 -6.90 -10.51
C ARG A 232 3.46 -8.12 -11.40
N LEU A 233 2.58 -9.04 -10.96
CA LEU A 233 2.32 -10.33 -11.63
C LEU A 233 1.31 -10.25 -12.77
N MET A 234 0.60 -9.15 -12.92
CA MET A 234 -0.44 -8.99 -13.93
C MET A 234 -0.28 -7.64 -14.62
N GLY A 235 -0.97 -7.46 -15.75
CA GLY A 235 -1.08 -6.18 -16.41
C GLY A 235 -1.54 -5.07 -15.47
N HIS A 236 -1.36 -3.83 -15.89
CA HIS A 236 -1.64 -2.66 -15.06
C HIS A 236 -3.09 -2.64 -14.52
N ALA A 237 -4.04 -2.95 -15.39
CA ALA A 237 -5.46 -3.01 -15.09
C ALA A 237 -6.14 -4.06 -15.96
N GLY A 238 -7.43 -4.31 -15.74
CA GLY A 238 -8.17 -5.34 -16.47
C GLY A 238 -8.30 -5.14 -17.99
N SER A 239 -7.98 -3.96 -18.49
CA SER A 239 -7.90 -3.64 -19.94
C SER A 239 -6.48 -3.74 -20.51
N ASP A 240 -5.47 -3.96 -19.68
CA ASP A 240 -4.08 -4.02 -20.10
C ASP A 240 -3.73 -5.40 -20.66
N VAL A 241 -3.03 -5.42 -21.78
CA VAL A 241 -2.59 -6.63 -22.47
C VAL A 241 -1.07 -6.74 -22.35
N GLU A 242 -0.60 -7.42 -21.31
CA GLU A 242 0.80 -7.46 -20.91
C GLU A 242 1.75 -8.02 -21.99
N ILE A 243 1.30 -8.99 -22.77
CA ILE A 243 2.06 -9.53 -23.90
C ILE A 243 2.32 -8.50 -25.02
N GLY A 244 1.67 -7.34 -24.99
CA GLY A 244 1.93 -6.25 -25.94
C GLY A 244 3.22 -5.48 -25.66
N TYR A 245 3.82 -5.65 -24.46
CA TYR A 245 5.04 -4.92 -24.05
C TYR A 245 6.03 -5.77 -23.25
N LYS A 246 5.71 -7.02 -22.92
CA LYS A 246 6.63 -8.00 -22.31
C LYS A 246 6.63 -9.29 -23.13
N SER A 247 7.76 -9.95 -23.21
CA SER A 247 7.84 -11.30 -23.76
C SER A 247 7.23 -12.33 -22.81
N ILE A 248 6.80 -13.47 -23.35
CA ILE A 248 6.27 -14.58 -22.53
C ILE A 248 7.32 -15.04 -21.52
N GLN A 249 8.58 -15.18 -21.94
CA GLN A 249 9.69 -15.58 -21.06
C GLN A 249 9.90 -14.61 -19.91
N GLU A 250 9.70 -13.31 -20.14
CA GLU A 250 9.79 -12.29 -19.09
C GLU A 250 8.63 -12.42 -18.11
N ILE A 251 7.42 -12.67 -18.60
CA ILE A 251 6.23 -12.89 -17.76
C ILE A 251 6.43 -14.12 -16.88
N GLU A 252 6.83 -15.25 -17.46
CA GLU A 252 7.09 -16.50 -16.72
C GLU A 252 8.20 -16.33 -15.65
N ARG A 253 9.25 -15.59 -15.98
CA ARG A 253 10.30 -15.26 -15.02
C ARG A 253 9.77 -14.44 -13.85
N ILE A 254 8.94 -13.44 -14.12
CA ILE A 254 8.32 -12.62 -13.06
C ILE A 254 7.36 -13.46 -12.22
N GLU A 255 6.58 -14.35 -12.82
CA GLU A 255 5.67 -15.26 -12.12
C GLU A 255 6.40 -16.22 -11.18
N SER A 256 7.65 -16.61 -11.50
CA SER A 256 8.46 -17.45 -10.62
C SER A 256 8.86 -16.75 -9.30
N ASP A 257 8.78 -15.43 -9.25
CA ASP A 257 9.08 -14.60 -8.09
C ASP A 257 7.82 -14.19 -7.31
N ASP A 258 6.69 -14.93 -7.47
CA ASP A 258 5.45 -14.66 -6.73
C ASP A 258 5.68 -14.62 -5.21
N PRO A 259 5.31 -13.51 -4.52
CA PRO A 259 5.46 -13.37 -3.06
C PRO A 259 4.76 -14.46 -2.26
N LEU A 260 3.67 -15.03 -2.78
CA LEU A 260 2.97 -16.15 -2.12
C LEU A 260 3.80 -17.43 -2.19
N LEU A 261 4.49 -17.70 -3.31
CA LEU A 261 5.40 -18.84 -3.44
C LEU A 261 6.61 -18.70 -2.50
N HIS A 262 7.18 -17.49 -2.39
CA HIS A 262 8.26 -17.21 -1.43
C HIS A 262 7.79 -17.42 0.02
N SER A 263 6.61 -16.94 0.37
CA SER A 263 6.02 -17.12 1.69
C SER A 263 5.75 -18.60 2.00
N ALA A 264 5.18 -19.34 1.05
CA ALA A 264 4.95 -20.79 1.17
C ALA A 264 6.27 -21.56 1.40
N ARG A 265 7.32 -21.25 0.65
CA ARG A 265 8.65 -21.84 0.82
C ARG A 265 9.20 -21.60 2.22
N ILE A 266 9.12 -20.36 2.72
CA ILE A 266 9.57 -20.03 4.09
C ILE A 266 8.81 -20.84 5.13
N MET A 267 7.47 -20.99 4.99
CA MET A 267 6.66 -21.77 5.93
C MET A 267 7.07 -23.25 5.96
N ILE A 268 7.35 -23.83 4.80
CA ILE A 268 7.83 -25.23 4.68
C ILE A 268 9.23 -25.38 5.30
N GLU A 269 10.17 -24.52 4.93
CA GLU A 269 11.56 -24.56 5.42
C GLU A 269 11.65 -24.35 6.94
N LYS A 270 10.75 -23.53 7.49
CA LYS A 270 10.64 -23.31 8.95
C LYS A 270 9.76 -24.34 9.64
N GLN A 271 9.25 -25.33 8.92
CA GLN A 271 8.37 -26.38 9.47
C GLN A 271 7.11 -25.82 10.16
N CYS A 272 6.62 -24.67 9.71
CA CYS A 272 5.40 -24.07 10.22
C CYS A 272 4.16 -24.78 9.68
N LEU A 273 4.17 -25.13 8.37
CA LEU A 273 3.11 -25.83 7.66
C LEU A 273 3.74 -26.81 6.66
N SER A 274 3.04 -27.89 6.38
CA SER A 274 3.35 -28.82 5.30
C SER A 274 2.87 -28.26 3.94
N SER A 275 3.36 -28.81 2.84
CA SER A 275 2.92 -28.43 1.49
C SER A 275 1.43 -28.67 1.28
N SER A 276 0.87 -29.75 1.85
CA SER A 276 -0.57 -30.05 1.76
C SER A 276 -1.42 -29.06 2.53
N GLU A 277 -0.98 -28.63 3.72
CA GLU A 277 -1.71 -27.62 4.49
C GLU A 277 -1.68 -26.25 3.80
N ILE A 278 -0.57 -25.87 3.18
CA ILE A 278 -0.47 -24.62 2.41
C ILE A 278 -1.38 -24.66 1.20
N LEU A 279 -1.44 -25.80 0.48
CA LEU A 279 -2.31 -25.95 -0.68
C LEU A 279 -3.78 -25.85 -0.26
N SER A 280 -4.18 -26.54 0.81
CA SER A 280 -5.54 -26.45 1.37
C SER A 280 -5.89 -24.99 1.75
N LEU A 281 -4.98 -24.31 2.44
CA LEU A 281 -5.17 -22.89 2.81
C LEU A 281 -5.38 -21.98 1.59
N TYR A 282 -4.66 -22.24 0.50
CA TYR A 282 -4.78 -21.49 -0.75
C TYR A 282 -6.11 -21.79 -1.47
N GLU A 283 -6.55 -23.05 -1.48
CA GLU A 283 -7.80 -23.48 -2.14
C GLU A 283 -9.04 -23.03 -1.36
N ASP A 284 -8.96 -22.92 -0.04
CA ASP A 284 -10.05 -22.51 0.85
C ASP A 284 -10.28 -20.98 0.88
N THR A 285 -9.38 -20.20 0.26
CA THR A 285 -9.43 -18.71 0.21
C THR A 285 -9.99 -18.20 -1.11
#